data_ce9dec2a1f49e5b9850fc13a9c6ad9b4
#
_entry.id   ce9dec2a1f49e5b9850fc13a9c6ad9b4
#
_cell.length_a   1.000
_cell.length_b   1.000
_cell.length_c   1.000
_cell.angle_alpha   90.00
_cell.angle_beta   90.00
_cell.angle_gamma   90.00
#
_symmetry.space_group_name_H-M   'P 1'
#
loop_
_entity.id
_entity.type
_entity.pdbx_description
1 polymer ?
#
loop_
_entity_poly.entity_id
_entity_poly.type
_entity_poly.pdbx_seq_one_letter_code
_entity_poly.pdbx_strand_id
1 'polypeptide(L)'
;MKKQFILLAVAGLVLTSCGIFTKYQRPEDITTDGLYGHDLDGQSLDSLSLFAASDTTSIASLSWRELFTDPQLQSLIEQALQGNTDLLSARQRIKEAEATLMSAKLSYLPSFMLTPQGGVSSFDNSKGSWTYSGIASASWEVDIFGKLTNAKRRSKALYLQSLEYEQAVSTSLIANVANLYYTLLMLDEQYRISEETAASWRESVRTMRAMMAAGMTNEASVSQSEANCRQVEASLLDLRQQVKEVENSLSILLGDVPGTIERGRLAGQEFPQELAVGV
;
A
#
# COMPACT_ATOMS: atom_id res chain seq x y z
N MET A 1 44.58 25.80 -46.59
CA MET A 1 43.56 24.75 -46.86
C MET A 1 43.61 23.58 -45.86
N LYS A 2 44.73 22.89 -45.63
CA LYS A 2 44.78 21.73 -44.70
C LYS A 2 44.37 22.06 -43.26
N LYS A 3 44.73 23.25 -42.71
CA LYS A 3 44.34 23.66 -41.34
C LYS A 3 42.84 23.92 -41.20
N GLN A 4 42.17 24.40 -42.25
CA GLN A 4 40.72 24.65 -42.25
C GLN A 4 39.92 23.32 -42.33
N PHE A 5 40.43 22.33 -43.07
CA PHE A 5 39.82 20.99 -43.10
C PHE A 5 39.93 20.25 -41.77
N ILE A 6 41.06 20.41 -41.05
CA ILE A 6 41.24 19.82 -39.72
C ILE A 6 40.28 20.47 -38.71
N LEU A 7 40.11 21.81 -38.76
CA LEU A 7 39.17 22.54 -37.91
C LEU A 7 37.70 22.13 -38.16
N LEU A 8 37.33 21.92 -39.44
CA LEU A 8 35.98 21.43 -39.82
C LEU A 8 35.77 19.99 -39.40
N ALA A 9 36.78 19.12 -39.50
CA ALA A 9 36.69 17.72 -39.07
C ALA A 9 36.59 17.62 -37.53
N VAL A 10 37.31 18.42 -36.77
CA VAL A 10 37.22 18.50 -35.31
C VAL A 10 35.85 19.07 -34.87
N ALA A 11 35.35 20.10 -35.55
CA ALA A 11 34.02 20.66 -35.30
C ALA A 11 32.92 19.62 -35.61
N GLY A 12 33.07 18.82 -36.67
CA GLY A 12 32.15 17.71 -37.01
C GLY A 12 32.13 16.60 -35.97
N LEU A 13 33.28 16.23 -35.40
CA LEU A 13 33.39 15.21 -34.34
C LEU A 13 32.77 15.67 -32.99
N VAL A 14 32.84 16.99 -32.69
CA VAL A 14 32.22 17.54 -31.47
C VAL A 14 30.70 17.59 -31.57
N LEU A 15 30.15 17.77 -32.78
CA LEU A 15 28.71 17.85 -33.01
C LEU A 15 28.00 16.47 -32.95
N THR A 16 28.72 15.37 -33.17
CA THR A 16 28.15 14.01 -33.09
C THR A 16 28.08 13.45 -31.65
N SER A 17 28.71 14.13 -30.67
CA SER A 17 28.74 13.70 -29.27
C SER A 17 27.48 14.07 -28.48
N CYS A 18 26.45 14.67 -29.09
CA CYS A 18 25.22 15.07 -28.39
C CYS A 18 24.25 13.91 -28.10
N GLY A 19 24.61 12.66 -28.42
CA GLY A 19 23.76 11.48 -28.21
C GLY A 19 24.09 10.64 -26.96
N ILE A 20 24.79 11.21 -25.95
CA ILE A 20 25.27 10.46 -24.76
C ILE A 20 24.12 9.96 -23.86
N PHE A 21 22.93 10.47 -24.00
CA PHE A 21 21.76 10.11 -23.18
C PHE A 21 20.69 9.44 -24.04
N THR A 22 20.64 8.12 -24.01
CA THR A 22 19.50 7.35 -24.54
C THR A 22 18.25 7.63 -23.68
N LYS A 23 17.15 8.01 -24.34
CA LYS A 23 15.85 8.06 -23.67
C LYS A 23 15.51 6.66 -23.16
N TYR A 24 15.12 6.56 -21.88
CA TYR A 24 14.50 5.34 -21.39
C TYR A 24 13.27 5.03 -22.23
N GLN A 25 13.22 3.84 -22.79
CA GLN A 25 12.05 3.24 -23.43
C GLN A 25 11.64 2.03 -22.59
N ARG A 26 10.36 1.95 -22.29
CA ARG A 26 9.83 0.75 -21.63
C ARG A 26 10.04 -0.43 -22.60
N PRO A 27 10.54 -1.58 -22.13
CA PRO A 27 10.58 -2.79 -22.95
C PRO A 27 9.18 -3.11 -23.48
N GLU A 28 9.04 -3.20 -24.79
CA GLU A 28 7.76 -3.52 -25.45
C GLU A 28 7.52 -5.03 -25.51
N ASP A 29 8.60 -5.83 -25.41
CA ASP A 29 8.56 -7.29 -25.54
C ASP A 29 8.52 -8.01 -24.18
N ILE A 30 7.64 -7.59 -23.28
CA ILE A 30 7.35 -8.41 -22.09
C ILE A 30 6.33 -9.45 -22.52
N THR A 31 6.81 -10.60 -22.99
CA THR A 31 5.93 -11.74 -23.27
C THR A 31 5.43 -12.31 -21.96
N THR A 32 4.14 -12.46 -21.86
CA THR A 32 3.46 -13.13 -20.72
C THR A 32 3.34 -14.64 -20.98
N ASP A 33 3.83 -15.12 -22.14
CA ASP A 33 3.76 -16.52 -22.52
C ASP A 33 4.50 -17.40 -21.51
N GLY A 34 3.80 -18.33 -20.90
CA GLY A 34 4.34 -19.27 -19.92
C GLY A 34 4.48 -18.74 -18.48
N LEU A 35 4.06 -17.50 -18.17
CA LEU A 35 4.11 -16.95 -16.80
C LEU A 35 3.12 -17.62 -15.84
N TYR A 36 2.02 -18.16 -16.35
CA TYR A 36 0.95 -18.76 -15.56
C TYR A 36 1.01 -20.28 -15.46
N GLY A 37 2.19 -20.86 -15.73
CA GLY A 37 2.43 -22.30 -15.60
C GLY A 37 1.87 -23.13 -16.77
N HIS A 38 2.20 -24.41 -16.75
CA HIS A 38 1.60 -25.42 -17.60
C HIS A 38 0.64 -26.26 -16.77
N ASP A 39 -0.48 -26.66 -17.36
CA ASP A 39 -1.34 -27.66 -16.77
C ASP A 39 -0.55 -28.96 -16.48
N LEU A 40 -0.95 -29.70 -15.44
CA LEU A 40 -0.29 -30.94 -15.04
C LEU A 40 -0.23 -32.00 -16.17
N ASP A 41 -1.00 -31.80 -17.24
CA ASP A 41 -1.03 -32.64 -18.44
C ASP A 41 -0.18 -32.10 -19.61
N GLY A 42 0.62 -31.04 -19.40
CA GLY A 42 1.53 -30.51 -20.40
C GLY A 42 0.89 -29.78 -21.60
N GLN A 43 -0.41 -29.47 -21.49
CA GLN A 43 -1.08 -28.55 -22.42
C GLN A 43 -0.94 -27.13 -21.90
N SER A 44 -0.47 -26.22 -22.75
CA SER A 44 -0.42 -24.82 -22.39
C SER A 44 -1.84 -24.30 -22.15
N LEU A 45 -2.03 -23.51 -21.09
CA LEU A 45 -3.28 -22.80 -20.82
C LEU A 45 -3.73 -21.85 -21.94
N ASP A 46 -2.98 -21.78 -23.04
CA ASP A 46 -3.36 -21.05 -24.25
C ASP A 46 -4.69 -21.51 -24.88
N SER A 47 -5.18 -22.71 -24.52
CA SER A 47 -6.53 -23.13 -24.92
C SER A 47 -7.65 -22.39 -24.20
N LEU A 48 -7.36 -21.72 -23.06
CA LEU A 48 -8.26 -20.76 -22.42
C LEU A 48 -8.33 -19.42 -23.20
N SER A 49 -7.42 -19.20 -24.15
CA SER A 49 -7.44 -18.03 -25.05
C SER A 49 -8.67 -17.99 -25.97
N LEU A 50 -9.38 -19.10 -26.14
CA LEU A 50 -10.65 -19.13 -26.86
C LEU A 50 -11.80 -18.42 -26.12
N PHE A 51 -11.69 -18.24 -24.80
CA PHE A 51 -12.61 -17.43 -23.99
C PHE A 51 -12.12 -15.98 -23.82
N ALA A 52 -10.83 -15.72 -24.01
CA ALA A 52 -10.22 -14.40 -23.83
C ALA A 52 -10.35 -13.48 -25.07
N ALA A 53 -10.93 -13.93 -26.16
CA ALA A 53 -10.97 -13.15 -27.41
C ALA A 53 -12.02 -12.02 -27.43
N SER A 54 -12.85 -11.86 -26.39
CA SER A 54 -13.93 -10.84 -26.39
C SER A 54 -13.88 -9.84 -25.25
N ASP A 55 -13.14 -10.09 -24.15
CA ASP A 55 -13.14 -9.17 -23.02
C ASP A 55 -11.72 -8.95 -22.47
N THR A 56 -11.11 -7.84 -22.85
CA THR A 56 -9.80 -7.38 -22.38
C THR A 56 -9.89 -6.56 -21.08
N THR A 57 -11.06 -6.50 -20.45
CA THR A 57 -11.23 -5.82 -19.16
C THR A 57 -10.58 -6.64 -18.05
N SER A 58 -9.44 -6.16 -17.53
CA SER A 58 -8.76 -6.75 -16.39
C SER A 58 -9.58 -6.50 -15.11
N ILE A 59 -9.56 -7.44 -14.17
CA ILE A 59 -10.10 -7.29 -12.81
C ILE A 59 -9.56 -6.02 -12.11
N ALA A 60 -8.37 -5.56 -12.51
CA ALA A 60 -7.77 -4.32 -12.04
C ALA A 60 -8.55 -3.05 -12.46
N SER A 61 -9.44 -3.13 -13.45
CA SER A 61 -10.29 -2.03 -13.90
C SER A 61 -11.61 -1.92 -13.13
N LEU A 62 -11.99 -2.96 -12.36
CA LEU A 62 -13.20 -2.94 -11.55
C LEU A 62 -13.05 -2.00 -10.35
N SER A 63 -14.14 -1.28 -10.08
CA SER A 63 -14.24 -0.52 -8.84
C SER A 63 -14.37 -1.48 -7.64
N TRP A 64 -13.63 -1.21 -6.56
CA TRP A 64 -13.77 -1.98 -5.32
C TRP A 64 -15.21 -1.98 -4.77
N ARG A 65 -16.02 -0.95 -5.11
CA ARG A 65 -17.44 -0.89 -4.74
C ARG A 65 -18.31 -1.90 -5.47
N GLU A 66 -17.90 -2.31 -6.67
CA GLU A 66 -18.58 -3.35 -7.42
C GLU A 66 -18.19 -4.73 -6.92
N LEU A 67 -16.94 -4.87 -6.43
CA LEU A 67 -16.42 -6.11 -5.88
C LEU A 67 -16.99 -6.39 -4.48
N PHE A 68 -17.06 -5.38 -3.60
CA PHE A 68 -17.53 -5.50 -2.23
C PHE A 68 -18.91 -4.87 -2.09
N THR A 69 -19.95 -5.70 -2.02
CA THR A 69 -21.38 -5.26 -2.00
C THR A 69 -21.89 -4.96 -0.60
N ASP A 70 -21.19 -5.38 0.48
CA ASP A 70 -21.58 -5.11 1.86
C ASP A 70 -21.44 -3.61 2.21
N PRO A 71 -22.55 -2.93 2.56
CA PRO A 71 -22.50 -1.50 2.87
C PRO A 71 -21.63 -1.16 4.09
N GLN A 72 -21.54 -2.07 5.07
CA GLN A 72 -20.70 -1.85 6.27
C GLN A 72 -19.22 -1.92 5.90
N LEU A 73 -18.83 -2.91 5.08
CA LEU A 73 -17.48 -2.99 4.56
C LEU A 73 -17.13 -1.76 3.70
N GLN A 74 -18.06 -1.32 2.84
CA GLN A 74 -17.83 -0.10 2.03
C GLN A 74 -17.59 1.13 2.90
N SER A 75 -18.37 1.29 3.97
CA SER A 75 -18.20 2.40 4.93
C SER A 75 -16.84 2.35 5.62
N LEU A 76 -16.39 1.16 6.05
CA LEU A 76 -15.08 0.98 6.67
C LEU A 76 -13.93 1.27 5.68
N ILE A 77 -14.05 0.84 4.43
CA ILE A 77 -13.06 1.17 3.39
C ILE A 77 -13.00 2.70 3.17
N GLU A 78 -14.14 3.38 3.09
CA GLU A 78 -14.18 4.84 2.92
C GLU A 78 -13.52 5.56 4.11
N GLN A 79 -13.80 5.11 5.33
CA GLN A 79 -13.16 5.65 6.53
C GLN A 79 -11.65 5.43 6.51
N ALA A 80 -11.18 4.22 6.15
CA ALA A 80 -9.76 3.90 6.02
C ALA A 80 -9.08 4.81 4.97
N LEU A 81 -9.69 5.00 3.80
CA LEU A 81 -9.14 5.86 2.74
C LEU A 81 -9.03 7.34 3.15
N GLN A 82 -9.79 7.77 4.15
CA GLN A 82 -9.74 9.14 4.69
C GLN A 82 -8.78 9.26 5.88
N GLY A 83 -8.75 8.25 6.78
CA GLY A 83 -8.08 8.31 8.07
C GLY A 83 -6.72 7.62 8.14
N ASN A 84 -6.40 6.72 7.21
CA ASN A 84 -5.18 5.91 7.30
C ASN A 84 -3.92 6.75 7.19
N THR A 85 -3.02 6.61 8.18
CA THR A 85 -1.79 7.41 8.30
C THR A 85 -0.78 7.14 7.20
N ASP A 86 -0.70 5.89 6.71
CA ASP A 86 0.23 5.51 5.65
C ASP A 86 -0.20 6.10 4.31
N LEU A 87 -1.51 6.09 4.03
CA LEU A 87 -2.08 6.72 2.83
C LEU A 87 -1.93 8.24 2.88
N LEU A 88 -2.16 8.86 4.05
CA LEU A 88 -1.92 10.30 4.24
C LEU A 88 -0.44 10.65 4.03
N SER A 89 0.48 9.82 4.53
CA SER A 89 1.93 9.97 4.31
C SER A 89 2.29 9.84 2.83
N ALA A 90 1.71 8.88 2.11
CA ALA A 90 1.91 8.72 0.66
C ALA A 90 1.46 9.97 -0.10
N ARG A 91 0.31 10.56 0.26
CA ARG A 91 -0.19 11.82 -0.31
C ARG A 91 0.74 13.01 -0.03
N GLN A 92 1.37 13.06 1.15
CA GLN A 92 2.37 14.12 1.43
C GLN A 92 3.64 13.94 0.59
N ARG A 93 4.08 12.70 0.33
CA ARG A 93 5.22 12.42 -0.56
C ARG A 93 4.98 12.88 -1.99
N ILE A 94 3.74 12.85 -2.48
CA ILE A 94 3.38 13.42 -3.79
C ILE A 94 3.66 14.93 -3.80
N LYS A 95 3.24 15.66 -2.77
CA LYS A 95 3.48 17.11 -2.65
C LYS A 95 4.97 17.44 -2.56
N GLU A 96 5.76 16.62 -1.85
CA GLU A 96 7.20 16.75 -1.77
C GLU A 96 7.87 16.54 -3.13
N ALA A 97 7.46 15.49 -3.85
CA ALA A 97 7.97 15.21 -5.20
C ALA A 97 7.57 16.31 -6.20
N GLU A 98 6.36 16.87 -6.09
CA GLU A 98 5.89 17.99 -6.88
C GLU A 98 6.72 19.25 -6.62
N ALA A 99 7.00 19.57 -5.35
CA ALA A 99 7.87 20.69 -4.97
C ALA A 99 9.29 20.52 -5.50
N THR A 100 9.83 19.28 -5.44
CA THR A 100 11.13 18.93 -6.01
C THR A 100 11.16 19.11 -7.53
N LEU A 101 10.09 18.69 -8.22
CA LEU A 101 9.93 18.92 -9.67
C LEU A 101 9.84 20.42 -9.99
N MET A 102 9.14 21.20 -9.17
CA MET A 102 9.07 22.66 -9.33
C MET A 102 10.44 23.30 -9.15
N SER A 103 11.20 22.91 -8.13
CA SER A 103 12.58 23.36 -7.92
C SER A 103 13.47 23.05 -9.14
N ALA A 104 13.37 21.84 -9.71
CA ALA A 104 14.10 21.45 -10.90
C ALA A 104 13.68 22.27 -12.15
N LYS A 105 12.42 22.70 -12.25
CA LYS A 105 11.94 23.62 -13.29
C LYS A 105 12.49 25.02 -13.10
N LEU A 106 12.53 25.51 -11.85
CA LEU A 106 13.03 26.85 -11.53
C LEU A 106 14.57 26.96 -11.68
N SER A 107 15.30 25.85 -11.65
CA SER A 107 16.76 25.83 -11.86
C SER A 107 17.20 26.34 -13.26
N TYR A 108 16.27 26.47 -14.22
CA TYR A 108 16.55 27.12 -15.50
C TYR A 108 16.58 28.66 -15.42
N LEU A 109 16.09 29.24 -14.33
CA LEU A 109 16.08 30.68 -14.12
C LEU A 109 17.36 31.15 -13.42
N PRO A 110 17.82 32.37 -13.64
CA PRO A 110 18.91 32.92 -12.87
C PRO A 110 18.56 33.05 -11.39
N SER A 111 19.51 32.74 -10.52
CA SER A 111 19.40 32.94 -9.09
C SER A 111 19.98 34.28 -8.69
N PHE A 112 19.31 35.01 -7.81
CA PHE A 112 19.75 36.27 -7.23
C PHE A 112 19.94 36.07 -5.73
N MET A 113 21.08 36.53 -5.23
CA MET A 113 21.43 36.47 -3.83
C MET A 113 21.88 37.86 -3.34
N LEU A 114 21.29 38.28 -2.22
CA LEU A 114 21.72 39.45 -1.49
C LEU A 114 22.29 39.01 -0.14
N THR A 115 23.55 39.31 0.10
CA THR A 115 24.24 38.89 1.33
C THR A 115 24.68 40.15 2.10
N PRO A 116 23.82 40.66 3.00
CA PRO A 116 24.22 41.72 3.93
C PRO A 116 25.13 41.10 4.99
N GLN A 117 26.25 41.79 5.27
CA GLN A 117 27.18 41.41 6.33
C GLN A 117 27.46 42.62 7.20
N GLY A 118 27.50 42.43 8.50
CA GLY A 118 27.87 43.45 9.48
C GLY A 118 28.84 42.84 10.49
N GLY A 119 29.85 43.59 10.84
CA GLY A 119 30.84 43.18 11.84
C GLY A 119 31.26 44.32 12.72
N VAL A 120 31.64 44.00 13.95
CA VAL A 120 32.28 44.95 14.89
C VAL A 120 33.65 44.39 15.21
N SER A 121 34.67 45.19 14.97
CA SER A 121 36.02 44.88 15.41
C SER A 121 36.52 45.91 16.43
N SER A 122 36.98 45.40 17.58
CA SER A 122 37.61 46.21 18.61
C SER A 122 38.95 45.60 18.95
N PHE A 123 39.98 46.39 18.96
CA PHE A 123 41.31 45.98 19.34
C PHE A 123 41.82 46.87 20.45
N ASP A 124 42.43 46.29 21.48
CA ASP A 124 43.12 46.96 22.60
C ASP A 124 42.32 48.13 23.23
N ASN A 125 41.12 47.81 23.75
CA ASN A 125 40.25 48.77 24.46
C ASN A 125 39.82 50.02 23.65
N SER A 126 40.00 50.01 22.32
CA SER A 126 39.54 51.04 21.43
C SER A 126 38.04 50.94 21.15
N LYS A 127 37.41 52.08 20.81
CA LYS A 127 36.01 52.09 20.39
C LYS A 127 35.83 51.16 19.19
N GLY A 128 34.90 50.22 19.27
CA GLY A 128 34.61 49.27 18.19
C GLY A 128 34.35 49.97 16.86
N SER A 129 34.98 49.49 15.81
CA SER A 129 34.72 49.91 14.42
C SER A 129 33.66 49.03 13.82
N TRP A 130 32.60 49.65 13.31
CA TRP A 130 31.49 48.97 12.64
C TRP A 130 31.77 48.91 11.14
N THR A 131 31.66 47.71 10.57
CA THR A 131 31.81 47.52 9.11
C THR A 131 30.51 46.89 8.60
N TYR A 132 29.97 47.51 7.56
CA TYR A 132 28.78 46.98 6.86
C TYR A 132 29.15 46.77 5.40
N SER A 133 28.80 45.63 4.88
CA SER A 133 28.90 45.32 3.46
C SER A 133 27.63 44.63 2.95
N GLY A 134 27.22 44.95 1.75
CA GLY A 134 26.11 44.31 1.06
C GLY A 134 26.55 43.86 -0.31
N ILE A 135 26.52 42.57 -0.57
CA ILE A 135 26.89 41.99 -1.87
C ILE A 135 25.63 41.49 -2.54
N ALA A 136 25.34 42.02 -3.73
CA ALA A 136 24.31 41.46 -4.61
C ALA A 136 24.99 40.63 -5.69
N SER A 137 24.61 39.37 -5.82
CA SER A 137 25.13 38.48 -6.86
C SER A 137 23.99 37.86 -7.67
N ALA A 138 24.23 37.65 -8.96
CA ALA A 138 23.35 36.92 -9.85
C ALA A 138 24.16 35.79 -10.51
N SER A 139 23.61 34.59 -10.51
CA SER A 139 24.23 33.46 -11.22
C SER A 139 23.21 32.72 -12.08
N TRP A 140 23.67 32.30 -13.25
CA TRP A 140 22.83 31.55 -14.19
C TRP A 140 23.62 30.40 -14.81
N GLU A 141 23.05 29.20 -14.73
CA GLU A 141 23.63 27.99 -15.33
C GLU A 141 22.95 27.71 -16.67
N VAL A 142 23.70 27.79 -17.77
CA VAL A 142 23.21 27.46 -19.11
C VAL A 142 23.36 25.97 -19.34
N ASP A 143 22.29 25.30 -19.74
CA ASP A 143 22.21 23.82 -19.87
C ASP A 143 22.78 23.33 -21.21
N ILE A 144 24.07 23.52 -21.46
CA ILE A 144 24.73 23.12 -22.70
C ILE A 144 24.78 21.59 -22.84
N PHE A 145 25.00 20.87 -21.75
CA PHE A 145 25.18 19.41 -21.75
C PHE A 145 23.99 18.65 -21.22
N GLY A 146 22.84 19.28 -21.05
CA GLY A 146 21.61 18.62 -20.63
C GLY A 146 21.55 18.21 -19.14
N LYS A 147 22.40 18.77 -18.27
CA LYS A 147 22.42 18.50 -16.82
C LYS A 147 21.07 18.87 -16.18
N LEU A 148 20.59 20.09 -16.40
CA LEU A 148 19.32 20.59 -15.87
C LEU A 148 18.12 19.85 -16.50
N THR A 149 18.21 19.57 -17.80
CA THR A 149 17.19 18.80 -18.53
C THR A 149 17.04 17.41 -17.96
N ASN A 150 18.12 16.70 -17.67
CA ASN A 150 18.07 15.36 -17.10
C ASN A 150 17.65 15.39 -15.62
N ALA A 151 18.06 16.40 -14.85
CA ALA A 151 17.57 16.60 -13.47
C ALA A 151 16.05 16.80 -13.44
N LYS A 152 15.49 17.62 -14.31
CA LYS A 152 14.04 17.82 -14.46
C LYS A 152 13.33 16.53 -14.89
N ARG A 153 13.89 15.77 -15.85
CA ARG A 153 13.33 14.47 -16.28
C ARG A 153 13.29 13.47 -15.13
N ARG A 154 14.38 13.40 -14.35
CA ARG A 154 14.45 12.57 -13.14
C ARG A 154 13.39 12.97 -12.12
N SER A 155 13.28 14.26 -11.80
CA SER A 155 12.26 14.74 -10.84
C SER A 155 10.84 14.47 -11.32
N LYS A 156 10.59 14.57 -12.65
CA LYS A 156 9.29 14.20 -13.24
C LYS A 156 9.01 12.71 -13.08
N ALA A 157 9.99 11.84 -13.29
CA ALA A 157 9.83 10.39 -13.10
C ALA A 157 9.55 10.04 -11.63
N LEU A 158 10.25 10.69 -10.68
CA LEU A 158 10.01 10.52 -9.24
C LEU A 158 8.60 11.01 -8.83
N TYR A 159 8.12 12.10 -9.41
CA TYR A 159 6.75 12.56 -9.18
C TYR A 159 5.72 11.53 -9.70
N LEU A 160 5.89 11.00 -10.91
CA LEU A 160 5.01 9.95 -11.43
C LEU A 160 5.08 8.68 -10.55
N GLN A 161 6.28 8.28 -10.14
CA GLN A 161 6.46 7.16 -9.20
C GLN A 161 5.68 7.38 -7.89
N SER A 162 5.64 8.59 -7.36
CA SER A 162 4.90 8.87 -6.11
C SER A 162 3.39 8.75 -6.28
N LEU A 163 2.85 9.04 -7.47
CA LEU A 163 1.43 8.84 -7.79
C LEU A 163 1.08 7.34 -7.83
N GLU A 164 1.88 6.55 -8.56
CA GLU A 164 1.68 5.10 -8.65
C GLU A 164 1.85 4.41 -7.27
N TYR A 165 2.77 4.94 -6.44
CA TYR A 165 2.96 4.44 -5.08
C TYR A 165 1.72 4.71 -4.20
N GLU A 166 1.12 5.89 -4.28
CA GLU A 166 -0.12 6.20 -3.54
C GLU A 166 -1.26 5.27 -3.97
N GLN A 167 -1.40 4.99 -5.26
CA GLN A 167 -2.38 4.04 -5.76
C GLN A 167 -2.13 2.62 -5.23
N ALA A 168 -0.87 2.17 -5.20
CA ALA A 168 -0.51 0.86 -4.65
C ALA A 168 -0.83 0.76 -3.15
N VAL A 169 -0.53 1.80 -2.37
CA VAL A 169 -0.87 1.87 -0.93
C VAL A 169 -2.38 1.85 -0.74
N SER A 170 -3.14 2.60 -1.53
CA SER A 170 -4.60 2.62 -1.49
C SER A 170 -5.21 1.25 -1.78
N THR A 171 -4.74 0.58 -2.82
CA THR A 171 -5.20 -0.78 -3.17
C THR A 171 -4.89 -1.79 -2.08
N SER A 172 -3.67 -1.74 -1.53
CA SER A 172 -3.27 -2.61 -0.41
C SER A 172 -4.11 -2.36 0.84
N LEU A 173 -4.42 -1.09 1.14
CA LEU A 173 -5.27 -0.71 2.27
C LEU A 173 -6.68 -1.29 2.12
N ILE A 174 -7.31 -1.15 0.94
CA ILE A 174 -8.63 -1.72 0.65
C ILE A 174 -8.63 -3.24 0.87
N ALA A 175 -7.63 -3.94 0.32
CA ALA A 175 -7.51 -5.39 0.47
C ALA A 175 -7.33 -5.81 1.94
N ASN A 176 -6.52 -5.09 2.72
CA ASN A 176 -6.29 -5.39 4.13
C ASN A 176 -7.55 -5.14 4.98
N VAL A 177 -8.27 -4.04 4.74
CA VAL A 177 -9.56 -3.77 5.42
C VAL A 177 -10.56 -4.88 5.13
N ALA A 178 -10.71 -5.28 3.86
CA ALA A 178 -11.61 -6.36 3.47
C ALA A 178 -11.22 -7.69 4.13
N ASN A 179 -9.94 -8.06 4.11
CA ASN A 179 -9.44 -9.28 4.75
C ASN A 179 -9.73 -9.32 6.26
N LEU A 180 -9.48 -8.22 6.98
CA LEU A 180 -9.76 -8.15 8.42
C LEU A 180 -11.25 -8.18 8.70
N TYR A 181 -12.08 -7.53 7.87
CA TYR A 181 -13.52 -7.54 7.98
C TYR A 181 -14.08 -8.97 7.85
N TYR A 182 -13.72 -9.69 6.79
CA TYR A 182 -14.17 -11.09 6.62
C TYR A 182 -13.59 -12.03 7.68
N THR A 183 -12.40 -11.75 8.18
CA THR A 183 -11.83 -12.47 9.33
C THR A 183 -12.69 -12.29 10.57
N LEU A 184 -13.18 -11.06 10.83
CA LEU A 184 -14.10 -10.79 11.93
C LEU A 184 -15.42 -11.57 11.78
N LEU A 185 -16.02 -11.56 10.58
CA LEU A 185 -17.25 -12.30 10.33
C LEU A 185 -17.06 -13.81 10.54
N MET A 186 -15.91 -14.35 10.12
CA MET A 186 -15.55 -15.76 10.35
C MET A 186 -15.40 -16.07 11.85
N LEU A 187 -14.70 -15.21 12.60
CA LEU A 187 -14.50 -15.40 14.04
C LEU A 187 -15.81 -15.30 14.82
N ASP A 188 -16.71 -14.39 14.46
CA ASP A 188 -18.04 -14.27 15.06
C ASP A 188 -18.87 -15.56 14.84
N GLU A 189 -18.81 -16.13 13.64
CA GLU A 189 -19.53 -17.38 13.34
C GLU A 189 -18.90 -18.56 14.08
N GLN A 190 -17.57 -18.63 14.17
CA GLN A 190 -16.88 -19.63 14.98
C GLN A 190 -17.25 -19.51 16.47
N TYR A 191 -17.32 -18.27 16.98
CA TYR A 191 -17.73 -18.02 18.36
C TYR A 191 -19.17 -18.52 18.60
N ARG A 192 -20.11 -18.20 17.71
CA ARG A 192 -21.50 -18.62 17.79
C ARG A 192 -21.63 -20.16 17.82
N ILE A 193 -20.95 -20.85 16.89
CA ILE A 193 -20.94 -22.31 16.81
C ILE A 193 -20.34 -22.93 18.09
N SER A 194 -19.25 -22.36 18.58
CA SER A 194 -18.57 -22.81 19.79
C SER A 194 -19.46 -22.59 21.05
N GLU A 195 -20.22 -21.49 21.09
CA GLU A 195 -21.19 -21.24 22.18
C GLU A 195 -22.31 -22.25 22.21
N GLU A 196 -22.88 -22.57 21.05
CA GLU A 196 -23.91 -23.65 20.92
C GLU A 196 -23.31 -25.02 21.29
N THR A 197 -22.08 -25.29 20.88
CA THR A 197 -21.35 -26.51 21.23
C THR A 197 -21.11 -26.61 22.74
N ALA A 198 -20.71 -25.53 23.39
CA ALA A 198 -20.55 -25.48 24.84
C ALA A 198 -21.88 -25.73 25.58
N ALA A 199 -22.97 -25.20 25.09
CA ALA A 199 -24.31 -25.46 25.64
C ALA A 199 -24.67 -26.94 25.54
N SER A 200 -24.42 -27.59 24.41
CA SER A 200 -24.64 -29.02 24.20
C SER A 200 -23.76 -29.88 25.12
N TRP A 201 -22.49 -29.52 25.33
CA TRP A 201 -21.61 -30.21 26.26
C TRP A 201 -22.07 -30.06 27.71
N ARG A 202 -22.57 -28.88 28.13
CA ARG A 202 -23.14 -28.72 29.49
C ARG A 202 -24.33 -29.65 29.72
N GLU A 203 -25.19 -29.83 28.74
CA GLU A 203 -26.32 -30.77 28.83
C GLU A 203 -25.83 -32.22 28.86
N SER A 204 -24.82 -32.55 28.03
CA SER A 204 -24.19 -33.89 28.06
C SER A 204 -23.60 -34.19 29.45
N VAL A 205 -22.86 -33.25 30.06
CA VAL A 205 -22.34 -33.42 31.44
C VAL A 205 -23.48 -33.65 32.46
N ARG A 206 -24.57 -32.88 32.34
CA ARG A 206 -25.77 -33.08 33.21
C ARG A 206 -26.33 -34.48 33.07
N THR A 207 -26.50 -34.96 31.84
CA THR A 207 -26.98 -36.30 31.54
C THR A 207 -26.05 -37.40 32.10
N MET A 208 -24.74 -37.25 31.87
CA MET A 208 -23.74 -38.20 32.38
C MET A 208 -23.72 -38.29 33.90
N ARG A 209 -23.88 -37.15 34.61
CA ARG A 209 -24.02 -37.14 36.06
C ARG A 209 -25.29 -37.85 36.54
N ALA A 210 -26.42 -37.66 35.86
CA ALA A 210 -27.65 -38.34 36.16
C ALA A 210 -27.55 -39.87 35.92
N MET A 211 -26.89 -40.30 34.85
CA MET A 211 -26.60 -41.71 34.57
C MET A 211 -25.66 -42.31 35.61
N MET A 212 -24.67 -41.58 36.09
CA MET A 212 -23.79 -42.04 37.18
C MET A 212 -24.58 -42.22 38.46
N ALA A 213 -25.46 -41.28 38.82
CA ALA A 213 -26.33 -41.41 40.00
C ALA A 213 -27.27 -42.61 39.91
N ALA A 214 -27.69 -43.00 38.70
CA ALA A 214 -28.51 -44.21 38.45
C ALA A 214 -27.66 -45.50 38.35
N GLY A 215 -26.35 -45.44 38.54
CA GLY A 215 -25.44 -46.61 38.43
C GLY A 215 -25.19 -47.09 37.00
N MET A 216 -25.55 -46.31 35.98
CA MET A 216 -25.45 -46.68 34.56
C MET A 216 -24.10 -46.29 33.92
N THR A 217 -23.32 -45.49 34.59
CA THR A 217 -21.95 -45.09 34.15
C THR A 217 -21.05 -44.89 35.36
N ASN A 218 -19.75 -44.65 35.11
CA ASN A 218 -18.74 -44.44 36.14
C ASN A 218 -18.24 -42.97 36.16
N GLU A 219 -17.52 -42.63 37.25
CA GLU A 219 -16.95 -41.26 37.45
C GLU A 219 -15.97 -40.86 36.38
N ALA A 220 -15.20 -41.81 35.79
CA ALA A 220 -14.26 -41.52 34.73
C ALA A 220 -14.95 -40.95 33.47
N SER A 221 -16.14 -41.51 33.12
CA SER A 221 -16.94 -41.01 32.00
C SER A 221 -17.50 -39.61 32.24
N VAL A 222 -17.90 -39.29 33.48
CA VAL A 222 -18.37 -37.95 33.87
C VAL A 222 -17.19 -36.97 33.78
N SER A 223 -16.05 -37.33 34.37
CA SER A 223 -14.82 -36.49 34.34
C SER A 223 -14.35 -36.21 32.91
N GLN A 224 -14.41 -37.20 32.01
CA GLN A 224 -14.09 -37.01 30.60
C GLN A 224 -15.04 -36.00 29.91
N SER A 225 -16.34 -36.10 30.16
CA SER A 225 -17.33 -35.17 29.62
C SER A 225 -17.14 -33.75 30.15
N GLU A 226 -16.82 -33.63 31.44
CA GLU A 226 -16.48 -32.36 32.06
C GLU A 226 -15.22 -31.73 31.44
N ALA A 227 -14.16 -32.51 31.22
CA ALA A 227 -12.95 -32.08 30.59
C ALA A 227 -13.20 -31.54 29.17
N ASN A 228 -14.01 -32.26 28.36
CA ASN A 228 -14.38 -31.81 27.03
C ASN A 228 -15.22 -30.51 27.08
N CYS A 229 -16.14 -30.39 28.01
CA CYS A 229 -16.93 -29.17 28.21
C CYS A 229 -16.00 -27.97 28.54
N ARG A 230 -15.06 -28.16 29.48
CA ARG A 230 -14.09 -27.12 29.85
C ARG A 230 -13.16 -26.74 28.70
N GLN A 231 -12.77 -27.71 27.89
CA GLN A 231 -11.98 -27.45 26.68
C GLN A 231 -12.70 -26.49 25.71
N VAL A 232 -13.98 -26.73 25.43
CA VAL A 232 -14.78 -25.87 24.55
C VAL A 232 -15.01 -24.50 25.19
N GLU A 233 -15.29 -24.46 26.52
CA GLU A 233 -15.41 -23.18 27.25
C GLU A 233 -14.12 -22.36 27.21
N ALA A 234 -12.95 -22.99 27.27
CA ALA A 234 -11.65 -22.28 27.14
C ALA A 234 -11.49 -21.72 25.73
N SER A 235 -11.84 -22.49 24.68
CA SER A 235 -11.73 -21.99 23.29
C SER A 235 -12.61 -20.76 23.02
N LEU A 236 -13.71 -20.56 23.73
CA LEU A 236 -14.54 -19.35 23.63
C LEU A 236 -13.80 -18.11 24.10
N LEU A 237 -12.94 -18.23 25.11
CA LEU A 237 -12.13 -17.12 25.59
C LEU A 237 -11.06 -16.73 24.58
N ASP A 238 -10.43 -17.75 23.96
CA ASP A 238 -9.45 -17.54 22.90
C ASP A 238 -10.08 -16.86 21.68
N LEU A 239 -11.28 -17.28 21.27
CA LEU A 239 -12.01 -16.64 20.16
C LEU A 239 -12.37 -15.18 20.48
N ARG A 240 -12.79 -14.88 21.69
CA ARG A 240 -13.03 -13.49 22.13
C ARG A 240 -11.80 -12.63 22.06
N GLN A 241 -10.65 -13.17 22.47
CA GLN A 241 -9.38 -12.48 22.36
C GLN A 241 -9.05 -12.20 20.91
N GLN A 242 -9.14 -13.19 20.02
CA GLN A 242 -8.88 -13.05 18.59
C GLN A 242 -9.79 -11.99 17.95
N VAL A 243 -11.08 -11.97 18.27
CA VAL A 243 -11.99 -10.92 17.81
C VAL A 243 -11.48 -9.53 18.20
N LYS A 244 -11.07 -9.34 19.47
CA LYS A 244 -10.53 -8.06 19.94
C LYS A 244 -9.22 -7.66 19.24
N GLU A 245 -8.33 -8.60 18.99
CA GLU A 245 -7.08 -8.37 18.27
C GLU A 245 -7.33 -7.92 16.83
N VAL A 246 -8.29 -8.53 16.13
CA VAL A 246 -8.67 -8.15 14.78
C VAL A 246 -9.41 -6.81 14.75
N GLU A 247 -10.32 -6.53 15.71
CA GLU A 247 -10.96 -5.22 15.87
C GLU A 247 -9.92 -4.11 16.09
N ASN A 248 -8.92 -4.34 16.93
CA ASN A 248 -7.83 -3.38 17.15
C ASN A 248 -7.00 -3.17 15.88
N SER A 249 -6.67 -4.23 15.16
CA SER A 249 -5.93 -4.16 13.91
C SER A 249 -6.70 -3.38 12.84
N LEU A 250 -8.01 -3.59 12.76
CA LEU A 250 -8.87 -2.84 11.84
C LEU A 250 -8.95 -1.36 12.25
N SER A 251 -9.11 -1.05 13.54
CA SER A 251 -9.11 0.33 14.05
C SER A 251 -7.84 1.09 13.66
N ILE A 252 -6.67 0.44 13.71
CA ILE A 252 -5.40 1.03 13.26
C ILE A 252 -5.46 1.39 11.76
N LEU A 253 -6.01 0.50 10.92
CA LEU A 253 -6.16 0.79 9.48
C LEU A 253 -7.14 1.94 9.21
N LEU A 254 -8.18 2.06 10.04
CA LEU A 254 -9.16 3.14 9.96
C LEU A 254 -8.59 4.49 10.44
N GLY A 255 -7.45 4.48 11.15
CA GLY A 255 -6.90 5.67 11.81
C GLY A 255 -7.70 6.10 13.03
N ASP A 256 -8.40 5.16 13.68
CA ASP A 256 -9.28 5.42 14.83
C ASP A 256 -8.75 4.75 16.11
N VAL A 257 -9.33 5.14 17.24
CA VAL A 257 -9.01 4.50 18.53
C VAL A 257 -9.60 3.08 18.57
N PRO A 258 -8.94 2.13 19.28
CA PRO A 258 -9.46 0.77 19.42
C PRO A 258 -10.88 0.75 19.94
N GLY A 259 -11.77 0.05 19.22
CA GLY A 259 -13.19 0.01 19.55
C GLY A 259 -13.87 -1.23 18.97
N THR A 260 -15.17 -1.35 19.20
CA THR A 260 -15.99 -2.38 18.56
C THR A 260 -16.35 -1.92 17.17
N ILE A 261 -16.16 -2.81 16.19
CA ILE A 261 -16.45 -2.55 14.78
C ILE A 261 -17.86 -3.07 14.46
N GLU A 262 -18.70 -2.19 13.92
CA GLU A 262 -20.02 -2.58 13.41
C GLU A 262 -19.87 -3.45 12.17
N ARG A 263 -20.56 -4.59 12.15
CA ARG A 263 -20.45 -5.58 11.07
C ARG A 263 -21.71 -6.42 10.92
N GLY A 264 -21.89 -6.96 9.73
CA GLY A 264 -22.97 -7.90 9.41
C GLY A 264 -22.72 -9.31 9.94
N ARG A 265 -23.37 -10.27 9.31
CA ARG A 265 -23.17 -11.70 9.56
C ARG A 265 -22.59 -12.38 8.33
N LEU A 266 -21.76 -13.42 8.54
CA LEU A 266 -21.17 -14.18 7.45
C LEU A 266 -22.24 -14.79 6.51
N ALA A 267 -23.33 -15.31 7.09
CA ALA A 267 -24.43 -15.92 6.33
C ALA A 267 -25.22 -14.93 5.45
N GLY A 268 -25.04 -13.63 5.64
CA GLY A 268 -25.68 -12.58 4.83
C GLY A 268 -24.80 -12.01 3.74
N GLN A 269 -23.59 -12.55 3.55
CA GLN A 269 -22.65 -12.04 2.55
C GLN A 269 -22.96 -12.63 1.18
N GLU A 270 -23.16 -11.76 0.21
CA GLU A 270 -23.31 -12.12 -1.20
C GLU A 270 -22.01 -11.73 -1.94
N PHE A 271 -21.38 -12.73 -2.54
CA PHE A 271 -20.23 -12.50 -3.43
C PHE A 271 -20.71 -12.54 -4.88
N PRO A 272 -20.20 -11.69 -5.76
CA PRO A 272 -20.52 -11.76 -7.17
C PRO A 272 -20.11 -13.13 -7.70
N GLN A 273 -21.09 -13.89 -8.22
CA GLN A 273 -20.88 -15.25 -8.72
C GLN A 273 -20.13 -15.27 -10.05
N GLU A 274 -20.23 -14.18 -10.82
CA GLU A 274 -19.51 -14.00 -12.07
C GLU A 274 -18.85 -12.61 -12.02
N LEU A 275 -17.54 -12.58 -12.04
CA LEU A 275 -16.81 -11.35 -12.33
C LEU A 275 -16.85 -11.18 -13.85
N ALA A 276 -17.49 -10.12 -14.34
CA ALA A 276 -17.59 -9.81 -15.78
C ALA A 276 -16.23 -9.39 -16.39
N VAL A 277 -15.15 -10.07 -16.00
CA VAL A 277 -13.78 -9.76 -16.41
C VAL A 277 -13.03 -11.04 -16.71
N GLY A 278 -12.37 -11.07 -17.85
CA GLY A 278 -11.37 -12.11 -18.16
C GLY A 278 -10.20 -12.03 -17.16
N VAL A 279 -9.75 -13.19 -16.72
CA VAL A 279 -8.58 -13.34 -15.85
C VAL A 279 -7.31 -13.10 -16.67
#